data_818d5681d3e7cefa5115c6068e39147d
#
_entry.id   818d5681d3e7cefa5115c6068e39147d
#
_cell.length_a   1.000
_cell.length_b   1.000
_cell.length_c   1.000
_cell.angle_alpha   90.00
_cell.angle_beta   90.00
_cell.angle_gamma   90.00
#
_symmetry.space_group_name_H-M   'P 1'
#
loop_
_entity.id
_entity.type
_entity.pdbx_description
1 polymer ?
#
loop_
_entity_poly.entity_id
_entity_poly.type
_entity_poly.pdbx_seq_one_letter_code
_entity_poly.pdbx_strand_id
1 'polypeptide(L)'
;YLNAFVKDHEIRSVVEFGCGDGHQLSLANYPDYVGLDVAETAVEKCRVLFASDSHKRFYRLPTLWPVVAELVLSLDVTYHLVEQPVYDQHLKDVFSSATRFVILYTTDSDLVDPALVSADHVLHRPVCRDVTSRFGGWLMIDTLLTAGGSGFYTYERR
;
A
#
# COMPACT_ATOMS: atom_id res chain seq x y z
N TYR A 1 12.00 -5.37 -6.11
CA TYR A 1 12.00 -5.09 -4.67
C TYR A 1 10.99 -5.98 -3.95
N LEU A 2 9.67 -5.83 -4.19
CA LEU A 2 8.61 -6.51 -3.43
C LEU A 2 8.71 -8.04 -3.44
N ASN A 3 8.95 -8.67 -4.59
CA ASN A 3 9.11 -10.13 -4.68
C ASN A 3 10.32 -10.63 -3.88
N ALA A 4 11.43 -9.88 -3.87
CA ALA A 4 12.58 -10.20 -3.05
C ALA A 4 12.24 -10.06 -1.57
N PHE A 5 11.59 -8.96 -1.16
CA PHE A 5 11.16 -8.73 0.21
C PHE A 5 10.25 -9.86 0.74
N VAL A 6 9.23 -10.23 -0.05
CA VAL A 6 8.30 -11.32 0.31
C VAL A 6 9.04 -12.64 0.53
N LYS A 7 9.99 -12.96 -0.36
CA LYS A 7 10.82 -14.17 -0.25
C LYS A 7 11.76 -14.12 0.95
N ASP A 8 12.53 -13.03 1.09
CA ASP A 8 13.61 -12.93 2.09
C ASP A 8 13.07 -12.85 3.53
N HIS A 9 11.86 -12.30 3.71
CA HIS A 9 11.16 -12.25 5.00
C HIS A 9 10.16 -13.39 5.22
N GLU A 10 10.11 -14.38 4.30
CA GLU A 10 9.21 -15.54 4.36
C GLU A 10 7.74 -15.16 4.59
N ILE A 11 7.27 -14.08 3.91
CA ILE A 11 5.91 -13.57 4.00
C ILE A 11 4.92 -14.60 3.44
N ARG A 12 3.87 -14.91 4.19
CA ARG A 12 2.85 -15.88 3.81
C ARG A 12 1.53 -15.24 3.41
N SER A 13 1.25 -14.04 3.89
CA SER A 13 0.01 -13.31 3.58
C SER A 13 0.26 -11.84 3.29
N VAL A 14 -0.40 -11.35 2.24
CA VAL A 14 -0.29 -9.97 1.77
C VAL A 14 -1.69 -9.36 1.63
N VAL A 15 -1.86 -8.14 2.12
CA VAL A 15 -3.02 -7.30 1.83
C VAL A 15 -2.54 -6.05 1.09
N GLU A 16 -3.22 -5.66 0.05
CA GLU A 16 -2.93 -4.43 -0.69
C GLU A 16 -4.13 -3.50 -0.69
N PHE A 17 -3.95 -2.28 -0.20
CA PHE A 17 -4.92 -1.20 -0.28
C PHE A 17 -4.67 -0.38 -1.54
N GLY A 18 -5.65 -0.37 -2.45
CA GLY A 18 -5.53 0.22 -3.78
C GLY A 18 -4.91 -0.73 -4.79
N CYS A 19 -5.44 -1.97 -4.90
CA CYS A 19 -4.89 -2.98 -5.82
C CYS A 19 -5.10 -2.65 -7.31
N GLY A 20 -5.89 -1.63 -7.63
CA GLY A 20 -6.16 -1.19 -8.99
C GLY A 20 -6.72 -2.30 -9.87
N ASP A 21 -6.31 -2.35 -11.13
CA ASP A 21 -6.77 -3.33 -12.13
C ASP A 21 -6.00 -4.66 -12.12
N GLY A 22 -5.07 -4.85 -11.17
CA GLY A 22 -4.31 -6.08 -11.00
C GLY A 22 -3.10 -6.21 -11.94
N HIS A 23 -2.78 -5.20 -12.75
CA HIS A 23 -1.61 -5.27 -13.64
C HIS A 23 -0.30 -5.43 -12.84
N GLN A 24 -0.10 -4.67 -11.78
CA GLN A 24 1.08 -4.80 -10.91
C GLN A 24 1.12 -6.16 -10.21
N LEU A 25 -0.02 -6.65 -9.74
CA LEU A 25 -0.12 -7.97 -9.12
C LEU A 25 0.26 -9.10 -10.08
N SER A 26 0.03 -8.94 -11.39
CA SER A 26 0.44 -9.94 -12.38
C SER A 26 1.96 -10.17 -12.46
N LEU A 27 2.75 -9.22 -11.95
CA LEU A 27 4.22 -9.28 -11.87
C LEU A 27 4.71 -9.74 -10.49
N ALA A 28 3.79 -10.01 -9.57
CA ALA A 28 4.09 -10.32 -8.18
C ALA A 28 3.97 -11.83 -7.89
N ASN A 29 4.81 -12.30 -6.96
CA ASN A 29 4.81 -13.67 -6.46
C ASN A 29 4.38 -13.68 -4.98
N TYR A 30 3.13 -13.26 -4.72
CA TYR A 30 2.59 -13.26 -3.36
C TYR A 30 1.87 -14.58 -3.06
N PRO A 31 2.13 -15.21 -1.88
CA PRO A 31 1.54 -16.53 -1.55
C PRO A 31 0.03 -16.46 -1.37
N ASP A 32 -0.44 -15.84 -0.29
CA ASP A 32 -1.87 -15.60 -0.03
C ASP A 32 -2.12 -14.09 -0.09
N TYR A 33 -3.04 -13.67 -0.95
CA TYR A 33 -3.19 -12.25 -1.28
C TYR A 33 -4.65 -11.79 -1.20
N VAL A 34 -4.84 -10.62 -0.63
CA VAL A 34 -6.12 -9.90 -0.64
C VAL A 34 -5.91 -8.50 -1.21
N GLY A 35 -6.52 -8.23 -2.35
CA GLY A 35 -6.58 -6.89 -2.95
C GLY A 35 -7.83 -6.14 -2.54
N LEU A 36 -7.66 -4.89 -2.14
CA LEU A 36 -8.72 -3.98 -1.73
C LEU A 36 -8.70 -2.73 -2.61
N ASP A 37 -9.86 -2.32 -3.13
CA ASP A 37 -9.98 -1.08 -3.88
C ASP A 37 -11.35 -0.43 -3.64
N VAL A 38 -11.45 0.88 -3.81
CA VAL A 38 -12.72 1.62 -3.71
C VAL A 38 -13.56 1.50 -4.97
N ALA A 39 -12.91 1.25 -6.12
CA ALA A 39 -13.53 1.13 -7.43
C ALA A 39 -14.01 -0.31 -7.69
N GLU A 40 -15.32 -0.53 -7.75
CA GLU A 40 -15.91 -1.84 -8.07
C GLU A 40 -15.38 -2.39 -9.40
N THR A 41 -15.21 -1.51 -10.40
CA THR A 41 -14.69 -1.90 -11.72
C THR A 41 -13.26 -2.45 -11.68
N ALA A 42 -12.42 -1.94 -10.77
CA ALA A 42 -11.07 -2.45 -10.54
C ALA A 42 -11.12 -3.85 -9.91
N VAL A 43 -11.93 -3.98 -8.85
CA VAL A 43 -12.14 -5.26 -8.16
C VAL A 43 -12.65 -6.36 -9.11
N GLU A 44 -13.65 -6.04 -9.95
CA GLU A 44 -14.20 -7.00 -10.92
C GLU A 44 -13.16 -7.41 -11.98
N LYS A 45 -12.34 -6.48 -12.47
CA LYS A 45 -11.23 -6.80 -13.36
C LYS A 45 -10.24 -7.79 -12.73
N CYS A 46 -9.86 -7.54 -11.47
CA CYS A 46 -8.99 -8.44 -10.73
C CYS A 46 -9.61 -9.83 -10.54
N ARG A 47 -10.89 -9.91 -10.19
CA ARG A 47 -11.61 -11.19 -10.04
C ARG A 47 -11.59 -12.00 -11.33
N VAL A 48 -11.77 -11.34 -12.47
CA VAL A 48 -11.68 -12.00 -13.78
C VAL A 48 -10.26 -12.41 -14.11
N LEU A 49 -9.29 -11.51 -13.93
CA LEU A 49 -7.89 -11.75 -14.28
C LEU A 49 -7.27 -12.90 -13.49
N PHE A 50 -7.63 -13.02 -12.21
CA PHE A 50 -7.10 -14.04 -11.29
C PHE A 50 -8.10 -15.14 -10.94
N ALA A 51 -9.13 -15.36 -11.77
CA ALA A 51 -10.20 -16.33 -11.48
C ALA A 51 -9.70 -17.78 -11.28
N SER A 52 -8.56 -18.14 -11.85
CA SER A 52 -7.94 -19.46 -11.70
C SER A 52 -7.01 -19.60 -10.48
N ASP A 53 -6.74 -18.50 -9.76
CA ASP A 53 -5.83 -18.50 -8.61
C ASP A 53 -6.63 -18.34 -7.30
N SER A 54 -6.87 -19.44 -6.60
CA SER A 54 -7.64 -19.46 -5.36
C SER A 54 -6.94 -18.75 -4.17
N HIS A 55 -5.66 -18.43 -4.30
CA HIS A 55 -4.90 -17.68 -3.30
C HIS A 55 -5.05 -16.16 -3.46
N LYS A 56 -5.72 -15.67 -4.51
CA LYS A 56 -5.98 -14.25 -4.74
C LYS A 56 -7.46 -13.93 -4.59
N ARG A 57 -7.77 -13.00 -3.69
CA ARG A 57 -9.13 -12.59 -3.37
C ARG A 57 -9.23 -11.06 -3.44
N PHE A 58 -10.37 -10.54 -3.91
CA PHE A 58 -10.54 -9.11 -4.15
C PHE A 58 -11.86 -8.61 -3.59
N TYR A 59 -11.81 -7.50 -2.85
CA TYR A 59 -12.96 -6.91 -2.20
C TYR A 59 -12.99 -5.40 -2.36
N ARG A 60 -14.20 -4.87 -2.47
CA ARG A 60 -14.40 -3.43 -2.47
C ARG A 60 -14.32 -2.86 -1.05
N LEU A 61 -13.69 -1.71 -0.91
CA LEU A 61 -13.72 -0.93 0.32
C LEU A 61 -15.01 -0.09 0.44
N PRO A 62 -15.52 0.13 1.66
CA PRO A 62 -15.06 -0.47 2.92
C PRO A 62 -15.48 -1.93 3.05
N THR A 63 -14.65 -2.75 3.69
CA THR A 63 -15.01 -4.13 4.01
C THR A 63 -15.83 -4.20 5.30
N LEU A 64 -16.70 -5.21 5.40
CA LEU A 64 -17.53 -5.44 6.59
C LEU A 64 -16.80 -6.18 7.72
N TRP A 65 -15.57 -6.62 7.46
CA TRP A 65 -14.74 -7.39 8.40
C TRP A 65 -13.30 -6.88 8.37
N PRO A 66 -12.56 -7.05 9.48
CA PRO A 66 -11.14 -6.73 9.52
C PRO A 66 -10.36 -7.60 8.53
N VAL A 67 -9.49 -7.00 7.74
CA VAL A 67 -8.54 -7.71 6.89
C VAL A 67 -7.16 -7.57 7.53
N VAL A 68 -6.47 -8.70 7.74
CA VAL A 68 -5.18 -8.72 8.45
C VAL A 68 -4.20 -9.62 7.69
N ALA A 69 -2.95 -9.18 7.56
CA ALA A 69 -1.87 -9.95 6.93
C ALA A 69 -0.51 -9.69 7.58
N GLU A 70 0.49 -10.50 7.25
CA GLU A 70 1.87 -10.29 7.68
C GLU A 70 2.48 -9.04 7.01
N LEU A 71 2.19 -8.83 5.73
CA LEU A 71 2.60 -7.66 4.96
C LEU A 71 1.37 -6.92 4.43
N VAL A 72 1.35 -5.61 4.64
CA VAL A 72 0.36 -4.72 4.02
C VAL A 72 1.04 -3.75 3.08
N LEU A 73 0.47 -3.62 1.89
CA LEU A 73 0.94 -2.76 0.82
C LEU A 73 -0.02 -1.60 0.58
N SER A 74 0.51 -0.44 0.25
CA SER A 74 -0.21 0.69 -0.34
C SER A 74 0.72 1.33 -1.38
N LEU A 75 0.44 1.04 -2.65
CA LEU A 75 1.31 1.38 -3.77
C LEU A 75 0.63 2.42 -4.67
N ASP A 76 1.24 3.59 -4.82
CA ASP A 76 0.70 4.71 -5.62
C ASP A 76 -0.69 5.22 -5.19
N VAL A 77 -1.03 5.15 -3.90
CA VAL A 77 -2.36 5.53 -3.39
C VAL A 77 -2.35 6.85 -2.64
N THR A 78 -1.41 7.04 -1.71
CA THR A 78 -1.50 8.08 -0.68
C THR A 78 -1.58 9.50 -1.23
N TYR A 79 -0.88 9.81 -2.32
CA TYR A 79 -0.90 11.14 -2.92
C TYR A 79 -2.18 11.43 -3.73
N HIS A 80 -3.01 10.43 -4.02
CA HIS A 80 -4.35 10.60 -4.59
C HIS A 80 -5.42 10.90 -3.53
N LEU A 81 -5.12 10.69 -2.26
CA LEU A 81 -6.04 10.95 -1.15
C LEU A 81 -5.94 12.43 -0.72
N VAL A 82 -6.50 13.33 -1.52
CA VAL A 82 -6.37 14.79 -1.32
C VAL A 82 -7.07 15.26 -0.04
N GLU A 83 -8.16 14.60 0.38
CA GLU A 83 -8.90 14.92 1.58
C GLU A 83 -8.20 14.37 2.83
N GLN A 84 -7.92 15.25 3.81
CA GLN A 84 -7.19 14.87 5.03
C GLN A 84 -7.85 13.73 5.82
N PRO A 85 -9.17 13.71 6.05
CA PRO A 85 -9.80 12.61 6.79
C PRO A 85 -9.69 11.26 6.06
N VAL A 86 -9.72 11.25 4.72
CA VAL A 86 -9.59 10.03 3.90
C VAL A 86 -8.17 9.49 3.99
N TYR A 87 -7.17 10.37 3.87
CA TYR A 87 -5.77 10.01 4.04
C TYR A 87 -5.48 9.47 5.45
N ASP A 88 -5.98 10.13 6.49
CA ASP A 88 -5.78 9.70 7.87
C ASP A 88 -6.41 8.32 8.14
N GLN A 89 -7.62 8.08 7.61
CA GLN A 89 -8.28 6.80 7.74
C GLN A 89 -7.53 5.71 6.96
N HIS A 90 -7.06 6.01 5.75
CA HIS A 90 -6.27 5.08 4.93
C HIS A 90 -5.01 4.62 5.66
N LEU A 91 -4.20 5.54 6.20
CA LEU A 91 -3.02 5.16 6.98
C LEU A 91 -3.40 4.30 8.18
N LYS A 92 -4.47 4.66 8.91
CA LYS A 92 -4.94 3.88 10.05
C LYS A 92 -5.32 2.46 9.62
N ASP A 93 -6.04 2.29 8.52
CA ASP A 93 -6.45 0.99 8.01
C ASP A 93 -5.24 0.15 7.58
N VAL A 94 -4.30 0.73 6.83
CA VAL A 94 -3.06 0.09 6.40
C VAL A 94 -2.26 -0.43 7.60
N PHE A 95 -1.96 0.44 8.58
CA PHE A 95 -1.12 0.06 9.72
C PHE A 95 -1.83 -0.85 10.72
N SER A 96 -3.16 -0.78 10.85
CA SER A 96 -3.92 -1.69 11.71
C SER A 96 -4.10 -3.09 11.11
N SER A 97 -4.06 -3.20 9.79
CA SER A 97 -4.19 -4.47 9.07
C SER A 97 -2.89 -5.28 9.02
N ALA A 98 -1.75 -4.70 9.37
CA ALA A 98 -0.46 -5.38 9.30
C ALA A 98 -0.05 -5.98 10.65
N THR A 99 0.45 -7.23 10.62
CA THR A 99 1.00 -7.89 11.82
C THR A 99 2.51 -7.79 11.92
N ARG A 100 3.24 -7.65 10.79
CA ARG A 100 4.71 -7.58 10.76
C ARG A 100 5.25 -6.39 9.99
N PHE A 101 4.81 -6.19 8.74
CA PHE A 101 5.38 -5.19 7.84
C PHE A 101 4.33 -4.37 7.12
N VAL A 102 4.67 -3.10 6.88
CA VAL A 102 3.97 -2.22 5.96
C VAL A 102 4.97 -1.70 4.93
N ILE A 103 4.59 -1.71 3.65
CA ILE A 103 5.36 -1.05 2.60
C ILE A 103 4.45 -0.04 1.91
N LEU A 104 4.87 1.22 1.92
CA LEU A 104 4.26 2.29 1.15
C LEU A 104 5.14 2.59 -0.06
N TYR A 105 4.56 2.65 -1.26
CA TYR A 105 5.22 3.25 -2.41
C TYR A 105 4.52 4.56 -2.73
N THR A 106 5.23 5.66 -2.54
CA THR A 106 4.68 7.01 -2.64
C THR A 106 5.79 8.05 -2.77
N THR A 107 5.40 9.30 -2.97
CA THR A 107 6.25 10.47 -2.77
C THR A 107 6.20 10.91 -1.30
N ASP A 108 7.27 11.52 -0.82
CA ASP A 108 7.31 12.18 0.49
C ASP A 108 7.69 13.66 0.31
N SER A 109 6.83 14.58 0.76
CA SER A 109 7.04 16.02 0.54
C SER A 109 8.22 16.60 1.31
N ASP A 110 8.76 15.89 2.30
CA ASP A 110 9.99 16.30 2.96
C ASP A 110 11.24 15.97 2.11
N LEU A 111 11.09 15.11 1.08
CA LEU A 111 12.17 14.64 0.20
C LEU A 111 12.06 15.15 -1.24
N VAL A 112 10.87 15.59 -1.66
CA VAL A 112 10.58 16.02 -3.03
C VAL A 112 10.01 17.42 -3.02
N ASP A 113 10.49 18.28 -3.91
CA ASP A 113 9.90 19.60 -4.11
C ASP A 113 8.47 19.45 -4.67
N PRO A 114 7.42 19.83 -3.91
CA PRO A 114 6.04 19.70 -4.35
C PRO A 114 5.73 20.49 -5.65
N ALA A 115 6.50 21.53 -5.94
CA ALA A 115 6.32 22.33 -7.16
C ALA A 115 6.69 21.56 -8.44
N LEU A 116 7.48 20.49 -8.34
CA LEU A 116 7.90 19.69 -9.49
C LEU A 116 6.87 18.61 -9.88
N VAL A 117 5.89 18.35 -9.04
CA VAL A 117 4.95 17.21 -9.18
C VAL A 117 3.50 17.58 -8.88
N SER A 118 3.11 18.85 -8.99
CA SER A 118 1.74 19.28 -8.68
C SER A 118 0.77 19.01 -9.82
N ALA A 119 -0.34 18.34 -9.49
CA ALA A 119 -1.54 18.25 -10.32
C ALA A 119 -2.76 18.40 -9.41
N ASP A 120 -3.87 18.92 -9.94
CA ASP A 120 -5.07 19.24 -9.14
C ASP A 120 -5.67 18.06 -8.36
N HIS A 121 -5.32 16.83 -8.75
CA HIS A 121 -5.79 15.59 -8.15
C HIS A 121 -4.71 14.86 -7.32
N VAL A 122 -3.59 15.53 -7.03
CA VAL A 122 -2.45 14.95 -6.31
C VAL A 122 -2.03 15.88 -5.18
N LEU A 123 -1.87 15.33 -3.98
CA LEU A 123 -1.36 16.05 -2.82
C LEU A 123 -0.21 15.27 -2.18
N HIS A 124 1.00 15.79 -2.35
CA HIS A 124 2.19 15.21 -1.71
C HIS A 124 2.24 15.63 -0.24
N ARG A 125 2.39 14.66 0.65
CA ARG A 125 2.44 14.84 2.11
C ARG A 125 3.76 14.34 2.68
N PRO A 126 4.16 14.77 3.88
CA PRO A 126 5.33 14.25 4.60
C PRO A 126 4.99 12.89 5.23
N VAL A 127 4.80 11.87 4.38
CA VAL A 127 4.24 10.56 4.78
C VAL A 127 5.09 9.89 5.86
N CYS A 128 6.41 9.93 5.75
CA CYS A 128 7.30 9.31 6.74
C CYS A 128 7.17 9.99 8.11
N ARG A 129 7.07 11.33 8.16
CA ARG A 129 6.83 12.09 9.38
C ARG A 129 5.46 11.79 9.98
N ASP A 130 4.43 11.71 9.14
CA ASP A 130 3.07 11.38 9.56
C ASP A 130 3.00 9.98 10.17
N VAL A 131 3.63 8.99 9.55
CA VAL A 131 3.71 7.63 10.09
C VAL A 131 4.47 7.61 11.42
N THR A 132 5.65 8.21 11.48
CA THR A 132 6.47 8.22 12.69
C THR A 132 5.76 8.89 13.87
N SER A 133 5.00 9.95 13.63
CA SER A 133 4.30 10.68 14.68
C SER A 133 3.04 9.97 15.20
N ARG A 134 2.39 9.16 14.36
CA ARG A 134 1.06 8.57 14.67
C ARG A 134 1.12 7.10 15.04
N PHE A 135 2.12 6.36 14.54
CA PHE A 135 2.23 4.91 14.68
C PHE A 135 3.50 4.51 15.41
N GLY A 136 3.64 4.91 16.69
CA GLY A 136 4.84 4.71 17.51
C GLY A 136 5.26 3.23 17.73
N GLY A 137 4.39 2.26 17.40
CA GLY A 137 4.70 0.83 17.39
C GLY A 137 5.38 0.33 16.11
N TRP A 138 5.72 1.25 15.17
CA TRP A 138 6.32 0.93 13.88
C TRP A 138 7.66 1.63 13.68
N LEU A 139 8.64 0.91 13.16
CA LEU A 139 9.96 1.41 12.84
C LEU A 139 10.17 1.39 11.33
N MET A 140 10.57 2.50 10.73
CA MET A 140 11.05 2.49 9.35
C MET A 140 12.42 1.79 9.29
N ILE A 141 12.48 0.68 8.55
CA ILE A 141 13.67 -0.18 8.46
C ILE A 141 14.39 -0.07 7.13
N ASP A 142 13.71 0.38 6.08
CA ASP A 142 14.30 0.52 4.74
C ASP A 142 13.63 1.64 3.94
N THR A 143 14.40 2.24 3.03
CA THR A 143 13.94 3.24 2.06
C THR A 143 14.65 3.04 0.74
N LEU A 144 13.89 2.78 -0.32
CA LEU A 144 14.42 2.69 -1.68
C LEU A 144 13.80 3.77 -2.56
N LEU A 145 14.53 4.84 -2.80
CA LEU A 145 14.07 5.91 -3.71
C LEU A 145 14.19 5.48 -5.16
N THR A 146 13.19 5.85 -5.95
CA THR A 146 13.12 5.61 -7.39
C THR A 146 13.25 6.92 -8.18
N ALA A 147 13.47 6.82 -9.49
CA ALA A 147 13.48 8.00 -10.35
C ALA A 147 12.12 8.72 -10.27
N GLY A 148 12.14 10.06 -10.20
CA GLY A 148 10.92 10.87 -10.12
C GLY A 148 10.43 11.20 -8.71
N GLY A 149 11.19 10.86 -7.66
CA GLY A 149 10.93 11.29 -6.29
C GLY A 149 9.96 10.40 -5.50
N SER A 150 9.44 9.33 -6.10
CA SER A 150 8.75 8.28 -5.37
C SER A 150 9.74 7.30 -4.74
N GLY A 151 9.28 6.55 -3.74
CA GLY A 151 10.11 5.55 -3.09
C GLY A 151 9.29 4.50 -2.35
N PHE A 152 9.93 3.36 -2.10
CA PHE A 152 9.43 2.37 -1.16
C PHE A 152 9.88 2.73 0.24
N TYR A 153 8.94 2.84 1.16
CA TYR A 153 9.18 3.09 2.59
C TYR A 153 8.67 1.88 3.35
N THR A 154 9.58 1.16 3.98
CA THR A 154 9.29 -0.11 4.65
C THR A 154 9.32 0.06 6.16
N TYR A 155 8.25 -0.38 6.79
CA TYR A 155 8.06 -0.32 8.24
C TYR A 155 7.89 -1.72 8.81
N GLU A 156 8.52 -1.95 9.97
CA GLU A 156 8.39 -3.17 10.77
C GLU A 156 7.70 -2.87 12.10
N ARG A 157 6.82 -3.76 12.52
CA ARG A 157 6.14 -3.67 13.81
C ARG A 157 7.08 -4.07 14.94
N ARG A 158 7.14 -3.24 15.97
CA ARG A 158 7.90 -3.50 17.20
C ARG A 158 7.13 -4.36 18.18
#